data_ea0f07c1152993460cf66b06d1d02b87
#
_entry.id   ea0f07c1152993460cf66b06d1d02b87
#
_cell.length_a   1.000
_cell.length_b   1.000
_cell.length_c   1.000
_cell.angle_alpha   90.00
_cell.angle_beta   90.00
_cell.angle_gamma   90.00
#
_symmetry.space_group_name_H-M   'P 1'
#
loop_
_entity.id
_entity.type
_entity.pdbx_description
1 polymer ?
#
loop_
_entity_poly.entity_id
_entity_poly.type
_entity_poly.pdbx_seq_one_letter_code
_entity_poly.pdbx_strand_id
1 'polypeptide(L)'
;MFSKDVYVNRRNELKRLVKSGVIVLFGNNGAPNNYPSNCYEPFRQDSAFMYYFGQFLDPGFVGVIDVDNDEEWLLGDDVSVEDIVWYGDVTKVAQMAEMVGVAHSAPHAKIKEIVDQARAKGRKVHFLPPYRHDTMIEIMDLTGIHPAKQREAASLELIGAVVKMRSTKSELEIAEIEKACAVGYMMHTTAMRLTKPGVTEKYIAGQMEGVVRSYGYQVSFGTIFSQHGEIMHGNPSERKLESGRLVLCDA
;
A
#
# COMPACT_ATOMS: atom_id res chain seq x y z
N MET A 1 13.31 2.32 4.11
CA MET A 1 12.76 3.55 3.51
C MET A 1 13.86 4.25 2.72
N PHE A 2 13.56 4.86 1.58
CA PHE A 2 14.55 5.62 0.79
C PHE A 2 14.95 6.92 1.48
N SER A 3 15.99 7.57 0.97
CA SER A 3 16.37 8.91 1.43
C SER A 3 15.29 9.94 1.10
N LYS A 4 15.21 11.00 1.88
CA LYS A 4 14.31 12.14 1.74
C LYS A 4 14.22 12.67 0.30
N ASP A 5 15.36 12.84 -0.35
CA ASP A 5 15.44 13.41 -1.70
C ASP A 5 14.70 12.56 -2.76
N VAL A 6 14.63 11.26 -2.57
CA VAL A 6 13.88 10.38 -3.49
C VAL A 6 12.41 10.75 -3.49
N TYR A 7 11.81 10.95 -2.32
CA TYR A 7 10.40 11.32 -2.19
C TYR A 7 10.13 12.73 -2.70
N VAL A 8 10.99 13.69 -2.36
CA VAL A 8 10.90 15.08 -2.86
C VAL A 8 10.95 15.10 -4.39
N ASN A 9 11.91 14.41 -5.01
CA ASN A 9 12.05 14.35 -6.46
C ASN A 9 10.82 13.70 -7.13
N ARG A 10 10.26 12.64 -6.53
CA ARG A 10 9.05 11.98 -7.03
C ARG A 10 7.85 12.91 -6.98
N ARG A 11 7.65 13.65 -5.91
CA ARG A 11 6.53 14.62 -5.82
C ARG A 11 6.72 15.79 -6.77
N ASN A 12 7.94 16.30 -6.93
CA ASN A 12 8.24 17.35 -7.91
C ASN A 12 7.93 16.90 -9.34
N GLU A 13 8.32 15.68 -9.72
CA GLU A 13 7.99 15.14 -11.04
C GLU A 13 6.47 14.90 -11.19
N LEU A 14 5.79 14.45 -10.13
CA LEU A 14 4.34 14.31 -10.16
C LEU A 14 3.64 15.65 -10.39
N LYS A 15 4.05 16.71 -9.67
CA LYS A 15 3.55 18.10 -9.88
C LYS A 15 3.75 18.56 -11.33
N ARG A 16 4.93 18.30 -11.88
CA ARG A 16 5.26 18.67 -13.27
C ARG A 16 4.36 17.96 -14.30
N LEU A 17 4.00 16.69 -14.04
CA LEU A 17 3.16 15.89 -14.94
C LEU A 17 1.67 16.23 -14.83
N VAL A 18 1.15 16.46 -13.62
CA VAL A 18 -0.27 16.78 -13.36
C VAL A 18 -0.59 18.24 -13.67
N LYS A 19 0.35 19.16 -13.42
CA LYS A 19 0.38 20.58 -13.79
C LYS A 19 -0.49 21.53 -12.94
N SER A 20 -1.63 21.13 -12.42
CA SER A 20 -2.53 21.99 -11.62
C SER A 20 -3.46 21.16 -10.75
N GLY A 21 -4.14 21.80 -9.79
CA GLY A 21 -5.09 21.15 -8.91
C GLY A 21 -4.49 20.65 -7.60
N VAL A 22 -5.27 19.91 -6.85
CA VAL A 22 -4.86 19.29 -5.59
C VAL A 22 -4.88 17.77 -5.76
N ILE A 23 -3.75 17.14 -5.53
CA ILE A 23 -3.60 15.68 -5.57
C ILE A 23 -3.78 15.14 -4.16
N VAL A 24 -4.65 14.15 -4.00
CA VAL A 24 -4.88 13.44 -2.74
C VAL A 24 -4.49 11.98 -2.92
N LEU A 25 -3.54 11.53 -2.11
CA LEU A 25 -3.08 10.14 -2.06
C LEU A 25 -3.41 9.58 -0.68
N PHE A 26 -4.43 8.73 -0.64
CA PHE A 26 -4.87 8.10 0.60
C PHE A 26 -3.94 6.95 0.97
N GLY A 27 -3.47 6.94 2.22
CA GLY A 27 -2.93 5.75 2.84
C GLY A 27 -4.05 4.78 3.21
N ASN A 28 -3.68 3.56 3.53
CA ASN A 28 -4.64 2.57 4.00
C ASN A 28 -4.98 2.78 5.48
N ASN A 29 -6.19 2.43 5.85
CA ASN A 29 -6.61 2.28 7.25
C ASN A 29 -6.46 0.82 7.71
N GLY A 30 -6.51 0.57 9.01
CA GLY A 30 -6.62 -0.77 9.55
C GLY A 30 -7.84 -1.49 8.96
N ALA A 31 -7.70 -2.77 8.65
CA ALA A 31 -8.80 -3.60 8.13
C ALA A 31 -9.28 -4.56 9.24
N PRO A 32 -10.41 -4.27 9.94
CA PRO A 32 -10.91 -5.13 10.99
C PRO A 32 -11.29 -6.52 10.46
N ASN A 33 -10.94 -7.57 11.21
CA ASN A 33 -11.37 -8.93 10.93
C ASN A 33 -12.80 -9.18 11.45
N ASN A 34 -12.97 -9.12 12.77
CA ASN A 34 -14.20 -9.45 13.45
C ASN A 34 -14.47 -8.55 14.67
N TYR A 35 -13.56 -7.64 14.96
CA TYR A 35 -13.63 -6.69 16.05
C TYR A 35 -12.89 -5.41 15.68
N PRO A 36 -13.34 -4.20 16.06
CA PRO A 36 -12.76 -2.94 15.56
C PRO A 36 -11.25 -2.79 15.77
N SER A 37 -10.72 -3.25 16.91
CA SER A 37 -9.28 -3.18 17.20
C SER A 37 -8.48 -4.41 16.73
N ASN A 38 -9.15 -5.47 16.22
CA ASN A 38 -8.48 -6.67 15.70
C ASN A 38 -8.34 -6.56 14.19
N CYS A 39 -7.35 -5.82 13.76
CA CYS A 39 -7.06 -5.62 12.34
C CYS A 39 -6.16 -6.71 11.77
N TYR A 40 -6.18 -6.84 10.45
CA TYR A 40 -5.25 -7.70 9.73
C TYR A 40 -3.81 -7.26 9.97
N GLU A 41 -2.98 -8.23 10.36
CA GLU A 41 -1.55 -8.06 10.55
C GLU A 41 -0.76 -9.00 9.64
N PRO A 42 0.35 -8.56 9.11
CA PRO A 42 0.94 -7.23 9.23
C PRO A 42 0.20 -6.18 8.38
N PHE A 43 0.15 -4.92 8.85
CA PHE A 43 -0.47 -3.80 8.13
C PHE A 43 0.18 -3.60 6.75
N ARG A 44 -0.63 -3.33 5.75
CA ARG A 44 -0.15 -3.05 4.39
C ARG A 44 -0.61 -1.69 3.91
N GLN A 45 0.35 -0.81 3.69
CA GLN A 45 0.12 0.54 3.22
C GLN A 45 -0.24 0.58 1.72
N ASP A 46 -0.96 1.62 1.30
CA ASP A 46 -1.23 1.89 -0.12
C ASP A 46 0.05 2.11 -0.90
N SER A 47 0.14 1.51 -2.08
CA SER A 47 1.36 1.52 -2.90
C SER A 47 1.68 2.89 -3.50
N ALA A 48 0.66 3.71 -3.85
CA ALA A 48 0.89 5.06 -4.36
C ALA A 48 1.30 5.99 -3.23
N PHE A 49 0.63 5.89 -2.06
CA PHE A 49 1.03 6.63 -0.87
C PHE A 49 2.50 6.33 -0.52
N MET A 50 2.89 5.05 -0.43
CA MET A 50 4.27 4.65 -0.14
C MET A 50 5.28 5.21 -1.14
N TYR A 51 4.92 5.25 -2.42
CA TYR A 51 5.82 5.72 -3.47
C TYR A 51 6.16 7.20 -3.33
N TYR A 52 5.19 8.03 -2.91
CA TYR A 52 5.35 9.48 -2.82
C TYR A 52 5.60 10.01 -1.40
N PHE A 53 5.13 9.32 -0.37
CA PHE A 53 5.16 9.77 1.02
C PHE A 53 5.93 8.84 1.97
N GLY A 54 6.45 7.71 1.48
CA GLY A 54 7.26 6.80 2.27
C GLY A 54 6.48 5.63 2.88
N GLN A 55 7.23 4.65 3.35
CA GLN A 55 6.68 3.43 3.93
C GLN A 55 6.45 3.62 5.43
N PHE A 56 5.35 4.23 5.79
CA PHE A 56 4.87 4.25 7.16
C PHE A 56 3.93 3.07 7.38
N LEU A 57 4.15 2.34 8.47
CA LEU A 57 3.39 1.13 8.78
C LEU A 57 2.16 1.41 9.65
N ASP A 58 1.88 2.68 9.94
CA ASP A 58 0.71 3.10 10.68
C ASP A 58 -0.43 3.45 9.72
N PRO A 59 -1.69 3.18 10.11
CA PRO A 59 -2.87 3.49 9.30
C PRO A 59 -3.26 4.97 9.37
N GLY A 60 -4.14 5.42 8.48
CA GLY A 60 -4.86 6.69 8.60
C GLY A 60 -4.14 7.91 8.07
N PHE A 61 -3.07 7.76 7.28
CA PHE A 61 -2.37 8.88 6.66
C PHE A 61 -2.97 9.28 5.32
N VAL A 62 -2.88 10.56 5.02
CA VAL A 62 -3.17 11.10 3.69
C VAL A 62 -2.05 12.04 3.26
N GLY A 63 -1.54 11.83 2.06
CA GLY A 63 -0.61 12.75 1.40
C GLY A 63 -1.38 13.71 0.50
N VAL A 64 -1.17 15.01 0.67
CA VAL A 64 -1.78 16.04 -0.18
C VAL A 64 -0.69 16.86 -0.85
N ILE A 65 -0.86 17.09 -2.15
CA ILE A 65 0.02 17.94 -2.95
C ILE A 65 -0.84 19.00 -3.63
N ASP A 66 -0.73 20.24 -3.19
CA ASP A 66 -1.33 21.38 -3.85
C ASP A 66 -0.37 21.90 -4.94
N VAL A 67 -0.66 21.53 -6.18
CA VAL A 67 0.23 21.79 -7.31
C VAL A 67 0.31 23.29 -7.62
N ASP A 68 -0.79 24.01 -7.47
CA ASP A 68 -0.88 25.43 -7.83
C ASP A 68 -0.19 26.33 -6.80
N ASN A 69 -0.22 25.93 -5.52
CA ASN A 69 0.41 26.69 -4.43
C ASN A 69 1.82 26.19 -4.09
N ASP A 70 2.25 25.07 -4.69
CA ASP A 70 3.49 24.37 -4.39
C ASP A 70 3.61 23.97 -2.91
N GLU A 71 2.51 23.51 -2.33
CA GLU A 71 2.42 23.06 -0.95
C GLU A 71 2.23 21.55 -0.87
N GLU A 72 2.86 20.93 0.12
CA GLU A 72 2.77 19.51 0.38
C GLU A 72 2.45 19.25 1.86
N TRP A 73 1.52 18.33 2.11
CA TRP A 73 1.03 17.99 3.44
C TRP A 73 1.08 16.49 3.68
N LEU A 74 1.57 16.08 4.85
CA LEU A 74 1.31 14.78 5.41
C LEU A 74 0.26 14.93 6.52
N LEU A 75 -0.91 14.37 6.30
CA LEU A 75 -2.03 14.45 7.23
C LEU A 75 -2.19 13.12 7.95
N GLY A 76 -2.45 13.19 9.25
CA GLY A 76 -2.65 12.05 10.13
C GLY A 76 -2.78 12.51 11.56
N ASP A 77 -3.22 11.62 12.43
CA ASP A 77 -3.39 11.95 13.85
C ASP A 77 -2.26 11.31 14.66
N ASP A 78 -1.66 12.09 15.54
CA ASP A 78 -0.71 11.56 16.52
C ASP A 78 -1.45 10.64 17.49
N VAL A 79 -0.79 9.57 17.90
CA VAL A 79 -1.33 8.65 18.88
C VAL A 79 -1.54 9.33 20.24
N SER A 80 -2.58 8.93 20.96
CA SER A 80 -2.85 9.40 22.30
C SER A 80 -1.87 8.80 23.31
N VAL A 81 -1.84 9.37 24.53
CA VAL A 81 -1.04 8.79 25.64
C VAL A 81 -1.51 7.38 25.99
N GLU A 82 -2.81 7.09 25.83
CA GLU A 82 -3.37 5.76 26.03
C GLU A 82 -2.86 4.75 24.98
N ASP A 83 -2.74 5.17 23.73
CA ASP A 83 -2.21 4.34 22.66
C ASP A 83 -0.74 3.98 22.87
N ILE A 84 0.05 4.86 23.51
CA ILE A 84 1.45 4.58 23.85
C ILE A 84 1.59 3.37 24.76
N VAL A 85 0.61 3.14 25.64
CA VAL A 85 0.59 1.94 26.49
C VAL A 85 0.47 0.65 25.67
N TRP A 86 -0.23 0.70 24.56
CA TRP A 86 -0.47 -0.46 23.70
C TRP A 86 0.61 -0.65 22.62
N TYR A 87 1.12 0.43 22.06
CA TYR A 87 1.95 0.40 20.85
C TYR A 87 3.40 0.86 21.10
N GLY A 88 3.70 1.36 22.31
CA GLY A 88 5.01 1.92 22.62
C GLY A 88 5.19 3.35 22.11
N ASP A 89 6.45 3.78 21.99
CA ASP A 89 6.79 5.11 21.48
C ASP A 89 6.61 5.15 19.95
N VAL A 90 5.62 5.91 19.51
CA VAL A 90 5.25 6.04 18.09
C VAL A 90 5.77 7.36 17.54
N THR A 91 6.37 7.31 16.34
CA THR A 91 6.88 8.50 15.65
C THR A 91 5.74 9.46 15.34
N LYS A 92 5.90 10.73 15.69
CA LYS A 92 4.89 11.76 15.41
C LYS A 92 4.76 12.08 13.91
N VAL A 93 3.58 12.46 13.47
CA VAL A 93 3.30 12.82 12.07
C VAL A 93 4.24 13.90 11.55
N ALA A 94 4.58 14.90 12.38
CA ALA A 94 5.54 15.94 12.01
C ALA A 94 6.95 15.39 11.73
N GLN A 95 7.40 14.43 12.52
CA GLN A 95 8.70 13.76 12.31
C GLN A 95 8.67 12.89 11.04
N MET A 96 7.57 12.18 10.79
CA MET A 96 7.37 11.41 9.57
C MET A 96 7.39 12.32 8.33
N ALA A 97 6.73 13.48 8.38
CA ALA A 97 6.76 14.48 7.32
C ALA A 97 8.19 14.95 7.02
N GLU A 98 8.97 15.24 8.05
CA GLU A 98 10.39 15.62 7.91
C GLU A 98 11.23 14.53 7.24
N MET A 99 11.02 13.25 7.62
CA MET A 99 11.75 12.11 7.06
C MET A 99 11.57 11.97 5.55
N VAL A 100 10.45 12.41 5.00
CA VAL A 100 10.13 12.34 3.56
C VAL A 100 10.15 13.70 2.87
N GLY A 101 10.56 14.75 3.59
CA GLY A 101 10.72 16.11 3.05
C GLY A 101 9.41 16.79 2.72
N VAL A 102 8.37 16.54 3.49
CA VAL A 102 7.10 17.27 3.43
C VAL A 102 7.15 18.42 4.43
N ALA A 103 6.86 19.64 3.96
CA ALA A 103 7.00 20.84 4.77
C ALA A 103 5.92 20.99 5.86
N HIS A 104 4.73 20.46 5.61
CA HIS A 104 3.58 20.65 6.49
C HIS A 104 3.01 19.32 6.97
N SER A 105 2.64 19.29 8.25
CA SER A 105 1.85 18.21 8.82
C SER A 105 0.67 18.79 9.60
N ALA A 106 -0.44 18.06 9.65
CA ALA A 106 -1.63 18.46 10.40
C ALA A 106 -2.48 17.22 10.72
N PRO A 107 -3.45 17.34 11.65
CA PRO A 107 -4.43 16.29 11.88
C PRO A 107 -5.18 15.91 10.60
N HIS A 108 -5.61 14.65 10.52
CA HIS A 108 -6.30 14.08 9.35
C HIS A 108 -7.46 14.96 8.87
N ALA A 109 -8.25 15.52 9.78
CA ALA A 109 -9.40 16.37 9.47
C ALA A 109 -9.07 17.61 8.59
N LYS A 110 -7.80 18.03 8.54
CA LYS A 110 -7.36 19.17 7.71
C LYS A 110 -7.60 18.95 6.20
N ILE A 111 -7.69 17.70 5.76
CA ILE A 111 -7.97 17.37 4.35
C ILE A 111 -9.25 18.04 3.85
N LYS A 112 -10.29 18.06 4.69
CA LYS A 112 -11.56 18.64 4.30
C LYS A 112 -11.43 20.13 3.96
N GLU A 113 -10.72 20.88 4.79
CA GLU A 113 -10.49 22.31 4.54
C GLU A 113 -9.72 22.54 3.23
N ILE A 114 -8.65 21.77 2.99
CA ILE A 114 -7.84 21.91 1.77
C ILE A 114 -8.68 21.61 0.52
N VAL A 115 -9.45 20.52 0.55
CA VAL A 115 -10.32 20.13 -0.57
C VAL A 115 -11.45 21.13 -0.79
N ASP A 116 -12.12 21.57 0.27
CA ASP A 116 -13.20 22.56 0.17
C ASP A 116 -12.70 23.89 -0.41
N GLN A 117 -11.53 24.38 0.01
CA GLN A 117 -10.89 25.58 -0.53
C GLN A 117 -10.54 25.43 -2.02
N ALA A 118 -10.01 24.28 -2.41
CA ALA A 118 -9.70 24.00 -3.81
C ALA A 118 -10.97 24.00 -4.67
N ARG A 119 -12.02 23.32 -4.22
CA ARG A 119 -13.31 23.24 -4.92
C ARG A 119 -14.01 24.60 -5.00
N ALA A 120 -13.98 25.40 -3.94
CA ALA A 120 -14.55 26.76 -3.94
C ALA A 120 -13.89 27.68 -4.98
N LYS A 121 -12.62 27.42 -5.29
CA LYS A 121 -11.87 28.12 -6.35
C LYS A 121 -12.01 27.47 -7.73
N GLY A 122 -12.86 26.46 -7.89
CA GLY A 122 -13.03 25.71 -9.14
C GLY A 122 -11.81 24.84 -9.53
N ARG A 123 -10.91 24.57 -8.59
CA ARG A 123 -9.72 23.77 -8.83
C ARG A 123 -10.05 22.28 -8.81
N LYS A 124 -9.40 21.50 -9.66
CA LYS A 124 -9.59 20.06 -9.73
C LYS A 124 -8.97 19.36 -8.51
N VAL A 125 -9.72 18.42 -7.95
CA VAL A 125 -9.21 17.49 -6.95
C VAL A 125 -8.91 16.16 -7.65
N HIS A 126 -7.64 15.75 -7.61
CA HIS A 126 -7.17 14.54 -8.24
C HIS A 126 -7.05 13.41 -7.22
N PHE A 127 -7.64 12.26 -7.53
CA PHE A 127 -7.50 11.02 -6.77
C PHE A 127 -7.37 9.84 -7.72
N LEU A 128 -6.75 8.76 -7.25
CA LEU A 128 -6.66 7.49 -7.95
C LEU A 128 -7.95 6.67 -7.75
N PRO A 129 -8.27 5.73 -8.65
CA PRO A 129 -9.42 4.85 -8.47
C PRO A 129 -9.34 4.13 -7.12
N PRO A 130 -10.30 4.35 -6.20
CA PRO A 130 -10.26 3.70 -4.90
C PRO A 130 -10.63 2.21 -5.02
N TYR A 131 -10.02 1.39 -4.17
CA TYR A 131 -10.29 -0.05 -4.07
C TYR A 131 -10.76 -0.46 -2.66
N ARG A 132 -10.69 0.45 -1.69
CA ARG A 132 -11.16 0.24 -0.31
C ARG A 132 -12.44 1.02 -0.06
N HIS A 133 -13.36 0.42 0.69
CA HIS A 133 -14.66 1.05 0.98
C HIS A 133 -14.53 2.27 1.90
N ASP A 134 -13.62 2.24 2.87
CA ASP A 134 -13.32 3.39 3.74
C ASP A 134 -12.83 4.60 2.93
N THR A 135 -11.89 4.40 2.00
CA THR A 135 -11.43 5.44 1.08
C THR A 135 -12.57 5.94 0.16
N MET A 136 -13.46 5.04 -0.30
CA MET A 136 -14.61 5.45 -1.11
C MET A 136 -15.58 6.35 -0.33
N ILE A 137 -15.81 6.06 0.94
CA ILE A 137 -16.65 6.90 1.82
C ILE A 137 -15.99 8.26 2.00
N GLU A 138 -14.70 8.30 2.30
CA GLU A 138 -13.97 9.55 2.49
C GLU A 138 -13.96 10.42 1.22
N ILE A 139 -13.70 9.84 0.05
CA ILE A 139 -13.81 10.58 -1.23
C ILE A 139 -15.22 11.14 -1.42
N MET A 140 -16.26 10.40 -1.07
CA MET A 140 -17.64 10.87 -1.14
C MET A 140 -17.87 12.07 -0.22
N ASP A 141 -17.40 12.02 1.03
CA ASP A 141 -17.52 13.08 2.01
C ASP A 141 -16.78 14.37 1.60
N LEU A 142 -15.61 14.20 0.96
CA LEU A 142 -14.79 15.32 0.49
C LEU A 142 -15.29 15.94 -0.82
N THR A 143 -15.79 15.11 -1.75
CA THR A 143 -16.08 15.55 -3.13
C THR A 143 -17.56 15.55 -3.48
N GLY A 144 -18.40 14.82 -2.74
CA GLY A 144 -19.80 14.54 -3.08
C GLY A 144 -19.97 13.48 -4.16
N ILE A 145 -18.89 12.84 -4.63
CA ILE A 145 -18.94 11.83 -5.69
C ILE A 145 -19.29 10.46 -5.09
N HIS A 146 -20.47 9.95 -5.46
CA HIS A 146 -20.94 8.66 -4.99
C HIS A 146 -19.96 7.51 -5.37
N PRO A 147 -19.70 6.51 -4.51
CA PRO A 147 -18.76 5.41 -4.75
C PRO A 147 -18.88 4.73 -6.10
N ALA A 148 -20.11 4.49 -6.59
CA ALA A 148 -20.36 3.90 -7.90
C ALA A 148 -19.84 4.72 -9.10
N LYS A 149 -19.50 6.00 -8.89
CA LYS A 149 -18.99 6.92 -9.92
C LYS A 149 -17.52 7.30 -9.75
N GLN A 150 -16.91 6.94 -8.63
CA GLN A 150 -15.54 7.36 -8.31
C GLN A 150 -14.49 6.79 -9.27
N ARG A 151 -14.68 5.58 -9.77
CA ARG A 151 -13.77 5.00 -10.75
C ARG A 151 -13.77 5.78 -12.07
N GLU A 152 -14.94 6.23 -12.52
CA GLU A 152 -15.09 7.05 -13.73
C GLU A 152 -14.60 8.49 -13.52
N ALA A 153 -14.75 9.02 -12.29
CA ALA A 153 -14.35 10.36 -11.92
C ALA A 153 -12.86 10.48 -11.53
N ALA A 154 -12.16 9.36 -11.36
CA ALA A 154 -10.72 9.36 -11.05
C ALA A 154 -9.92 10.11 -12.13
N SER A 155 -8.87 10.80 -11.70
CA SER A 155 -8.10 11.67 -12.58
C SER A 155 -7.23 10.89 -13.57
N LEU A 156 -7.56 10.97 -14.86
CA LEU A 156 -6.73 10.34 -15.91
C LEU A 156 -5.33 10.96 -15.97
N GLU A 157 -5.18 12.23 -15.69
CA GLU A 157 -3.89 12.92 -15.65
C GLU A 157 -3.00 12.33 -14.52
N LEU A 158 -3.59 12.15 -13.33
CA LEU A 158 -2.88 11.53 -12.21
C LEU A 158 -2.54 10.06 -12.49
N ILE A 159 -3.50 9.29 -13.01
CA ILE A 159 -3.29 7.88 -13.39
C ILE A 159 -2.14 7.78 -14.39
N GLY A 160 -2.17 8.59 -15.44
CA GLY A 160 -1.13 8.61 -16.48
C GLY A 160 0.25 8.98 -15.93
N ALA A 161 0.31 9.96 -15.02
CA ALA A 161 1.55 10.36 -14.35
C ALA A 161 2.12 9.23 -13.48
N VAL A 162 1.28 8.61 -12.64
CA VAL A 162 1.69 7.50 -11.77
C VAL A 162 2.17 6.31 -12.58
N VAL A 163 1.45 5.92 -13.63
CA VAL A 163 1.85 4.84 -14.53
C VAL A 163 3.20 5.15 -15.16
N LYS A 164 3.37 6.35 -15.74
CA LYS A 164 4.63 6.76 -16.37
C LYS A 164 5.81 6.67 -15.40
N MET A 165 5.65 7.19 -14.19
CA MET A 165 6.72 7.24 -13.19
C MET A 165 7.08 5.87 -12.62
N ARG A 166 6.11 4.96 -12.48
CA ARG A 166 6.31 3.63 -11.88
C ARG A 166 6.64 2.53 -12.90
N SER A 167 6.46 2.78 -14.19
CA SER A 167 6.74 1.79 -15.24
C SER A 167 8.23 1.50 -15.37
N THR A 168 9.09 2.51 -15.23
CA THR A 168 10.55 2.34 -15.23
C THR A 168 11.07 2.46 -13.81
N LYS A 169 11.81 1.44 -13.36
CA LYS A 169 12.36 1.39 -11.99
C LYS A 169 13.71 2.10 -11.93
N SER A 170 13.93 2.83 -10.86
CA SER A 170 15.25 3.37 -10.52
C SER A 170 16.17 2.28 -9.99
N GLU A 171 17.48 2.52 -9.98
CA GLU A 171 18.47 1.61 -9.39
C GLU A 171 18.17 1.29 -7.92
N LEU A 172 17.66 2.26 -7.15
CA LEU A 172 17.27 2.05 -5.76
C LEU A 172 16.08 1.11 -5.63
N GLU A 173 15.09 1.21 -6.53
CA GLU A 173 13.94 0.30 -6.56
C GLU A 173 14.37 -1.09 -7.00
N ILE A 174 15.27 -1.20 -7.98
CA ILE A 174 15.84 -2.48 -8.42
C ILE A 174 16.55 -3.16 -7.25
N ALA A 175 17.35 -2.43 -6.49
CA ALA A 175 18.05 -2.98 -5.32
C ALA A 175 17.08 -3.54 -4.25
N GLU A 176 15.92 -2.91 -4.04
CA GLU A 176 14.90 -3.44 -3.12
C GLU A 176 14.17 -4.65 -3.71
N ILE A 177 13.90 -4.66 -5.02
CA ILE A 177 13.32 -5.81 -5.72
C ILE A 177 14.26 -7.03 -5.64
N GLU A 178 15.56 -6.85 -5.83
CA GLU A 178 16.55 -7.92 -5.72
C GLU A 178 16.58 -8.54 -4.32
N LYS A 179 16.46 -7.74 -3.26
CA LYS A 179 16.32 -8.26 -1.88
C LYS A 179 15.06 -9.11 -1.73
N ALA A 180 13.94 -8.63 -2.25
CA ALA A 180 12.68 -9.39 -2.22
C ALA A 180 12.78 -10.69 -3.04
N CYS A 181 13.44 -10.66 -4.21
CA CYS A 181 13.69 -11.84 -5.03
C CYS A 181 14.56 -12.89 -4.30
N ALA A 182 15.55 -12.46 -3.50
CA ALA A 182 16.36 -13.38 -2.70
C ALA A 182 15.50 -14.14 -1.65
N VAL A 183 14.54 -13.47 -1.00
CA VAL A 183 13.59 -14.11 -0.10
C VAL A 183 12.63 -15.02 -0.86
N GLY A 184 12.13 -14.57 -2.03
CA GLY A 184 11.30 -15.36 -2.92
C GLY A 184 12.00 -16.66 -3.37
N TYR A 185 13.30 -16.59 -3.68
CA TYR A 185 14.10 -17.77 -3.99
C TYR A 185 14.11 -18.78 -2.83
N MET A 186 14.31 -18.33 -1.59
CA MET A 186 14.30 -19.19 -0.43
C MET A 186 12.91 -19.82 -0.20
N MET A 187 11.86 -19.04 -0.40
CA MET A 187 10.48 -19.51 -0.29
C MET A 187 10.19 -20.63 -1.31
N HIS A 188 10.47 -20.39 -2.59
CA HIS A 188 10.21 -21.38 -3.65
C HIS A 188 11.10 -22.62 -3.53
N THR A 189 12.37 -22.47 -3.16
CA THR A 189 13.24 -23.65 -2.93
C THR A 189 12.80 -24.45 -1.71
N THR A 190 12.19 -23.83 -0.71
CA THR A 190 11.54 -24.55 0.40
C THR A 190 10.38 -25.40 -0.09
N ALA A 191 9.50 -24.82 -0.92
CA ALA A 191 8.43 -25.59 -1.56
C ALA A 191 8.97 -26.81 -2.33
N MET A 192 9.99 -26.61 -3.18
CA MET A 192 10.60 -27.68 -3.97
C MET A 192 11.13 -28.82 -3.10
N ARG A 193 11.78 -28.49 -1.97
CA ARG A 193 12.34 -29.51 -1.04
C ARG A 193 11.25 -30.28 -0.30
N LEU A 194 10.15 -29.64 0.03
CA LEU A 194 9.05 -30.22 0.80
C LEU A 194 8.03 -30.97 -0.06
N THR A 195 8.00 -30.73 -1.38
CA THR A 195 7.09 -31.38 -2.31
C THR A 195 7.42 -32.87 -2.44
N LYS A 196 6.67 -33.68 -1.70
CA LYS A 196 6.79 -35.14 -1.68
C LYS A 196 5.41 -35.77 -1.56
N PRO A 197 5.19 -36.98 -2.15
CA PRO A 197 3.95 -37.73 -1.93
C PRO A 197 3.60 -37.87 -0.45
N GLY A 198 2.33 -37.64 -0.11
CA GLY A 198 1.82 -37.76 1.26
C GLY A 198 1.88 -36.48 2.08
N VAL A 199 2.64 -35.46 1.68
CA VAL A 199 2.63 -34.12 2.31
C VAL A 199 1.40 -33.35 1.85
N THR A 200 0.77 -32.55 2.73
CA THR A 200 -0.40 -31.75 2.35
C THR A 200 -0.03 -30.42 1.69
N GLU A 201 -0.86 -29.95 0.77
CA GLU A 201 -0.69 -28.66 0.10
C GLU A 201 -0.53 -27.51 1.11
N LYS A 202 -1.42 -27.43 2.11
CA LYS A 202 -1.40 -26.35 3.10
C LYS A 202 -0.17 -26.37 4.01
N TYR A 203 0.41 -27.55 4.30
CA TYR A 203 1.64 -27.61 5.07
C TYR A 203 2.78 -26.91 4.34
N ILE A 204 2.91 -27.20 3.04
CA ILE A 204 3.97 -26.59 2.21
C ILE A 204 3.76 -25.09 2.08
N ALA A 205 2.54 -24.63 1.80
CA ALA A 205 2.22 -23.20 1.74
C ALA A 205 2.55 -22.48 3.06
N GLY A 206 2.18 -23.07 4.20
CA GLY A 206 2.52 -22.53 5.52
C GLY A 206 4.02 -22.44 5.78
N GLN A 207 4.82 -23.41 5.32
CA GLN A 207 6.28 -23.32 5.41
C GLN A 207 6.85 -22.22 4.51
N MET A 208 6.32 -22.06 3.30
CA MET A 208 6.70 -20.98 2.38
C MET A 208 6.45 -19.60 3.01
N GLU A 209 5.26 -19.36 3.54
CA GLU A 209 4.91 -18.10 4.20
C GLU A 209 5.71 -17.86 5.47
N GLY A 210 6.02 -18.92 6.23
CA GLY A 210 6.89 -18.87 7.39
C GLY A 210 8.30 -18.37 7.04
N VAL A 211 8.87 -18.82 5.91
CA VAL A 211 10.14 -18.28 5.41
C VAL A 211 10.05 -16.78 5.15
N VAL A 212 9.03 -16.33 4.40
CA VAL A 212 8.84 -14.91 4.06
C VAL A 212 8.74 -14.06 5.32
N ARG A 213 7.93 -14.49 6.29
CA ARG A 213 7.73 -13.78 7.57
C ARG A 213 8.99 -13.74 8.43
N SER A 214 9.81 -14.79 8.41
CA SER A 214 11.07 -14.83 9.18
C SER A 214 12.10 -13.78 8.73
N TYR A 215 11.96 -13.28 7.50
CA TYR A 215 12.77 -12.19 6.96
C TYR A 215 12.08 -10.81 7.04
N GLY A 216 10.94 -10.72 7.73
CA GLY A 216 10.20 -9.46 7.88
C GLY A 216 9.42 -9.02 6.64
N TYR A 217 9.22 -9.92 5.66
CA TYR A 217 8.45 -9.65 4.46
C TYR A 217 7.02 -10.20 4.56
N GLN A 218 6.20 -9.84 3.58
CA GLN A 218 4.84 -10.36 3.39
C GLN A 218 4.71 -10.93 1.99
N VAL A 219 3.86 -11.95 1.85
CA VAL A 219 3.43 -12.40 0.52
C VAL A 219 2.55 -11.34 -0.15
N SER A 220 2.59 -11.29 -1.48
CA SER A 220 1.81 -10.32 -2.26
C SER A 220 0.31 -10.62 -2.23
N PHE A 221 -0.04 -11.90 -2.17
CA PHE A 221 -1.39 -12.47 -2.12
C PHE A 221 -1.33 -13.81 -1.40
N GLY A 222 -2.47 -14.41 -1.08
CA GLY A 222 -2.53 -15.74 -0.46
C GLY A 222 -1.84 -16.78 -1.34
N THR A 223 -0.88 -17.50 -0.79
CA THR A 223 -0.08 -18.51 -1.52
C THR A 223 -0.99 -19.53 -2.21
N ILE A 224 -0.80 -19.72 -3.51
CA ILE A 224 -1.45 -20.76 -4.29
C ILE A 224 -0.47 -21.93 -4.40
N PHE A 225 -0.87 -23.08 -3.86
CA PHE A 225 -0.08 -24.29 -3.92
C PHE A 225 -1.00 -25.50 -4.05
N SER A 226 -1.10 -26.09 -5.24
CA SER A 226 -2.05 -27.16 -5.50
C SER A 226 -1.60 -28.12 -6.60
N GLN A 227 -1.89 -29.41 -6.44
CA GLN A 227 -1.78 -30.41 -7.52
C GLN A 227 -3.00 -30.40 -8.48
N HIS A 228 -3.95 -29.48 -8.27
CA HIS A 228 -5.07 -29.19 -9.16
C HIS A 228 -4.88 -27.84 -9.82
N GLY A 229 -3.79 -27.69 -10.59
CA GLY A 229 -3.44 -26.45 -11.28
C GLY A 229 -4.45 -25.99 -12.36
N GLU A 230 -5.42 -26.83 -12.71
CA GLU A 230 -6.58 -26.45 -13.52
C GLU A 230 -7.50 -25.46 -12.79
N ILE A 231 -7.39 -25.35 -11.46
CA ILE A 231 -8.07 -24.36 -10.64
C ILE A 231 -7.05 -23.25 -10.32
N MET A 232 -7.06 -22.18 -11.12
CA MET A 232 -6.02 -21.14 -11.10
C MET A 232 -5.86 -20.42 -9.75
N HIS A 233 -6.93 -20.22 -8.98
CA HIS A 233 -6.92 -19.55 -7.68
C HIS A 233 -7.35 -20.50 -6.54
N GLY A 234 -6.88 -21.75 -6.60
CA GLY A 234 -7.16 -22.74 -5.56
C GLY A 234 -6.38 -22.49 -4.29
N ASN A 235 -7.05 -22.38 -3.14
CA ASN A 235 -6.39 -22.31 -1.84
C ASN A 235 -5.71 -23.65 -1.50
N PRO A 236 -4.54 -23.64 -0.86
CA PRO A 236 -3.91 -24.85 -0.36
C PRO A 236 -4.82 -25.62 0.60
N SER A 237 -4.95 -26.92 0.38
CA SER A 237 -5.91 -27.78 1.07
C SER A 237 -5.23 -28.89 1.91
N GLU A 238 -6.06 -29.69 2.60
CA GLU A 238 -5.61 -30.92 3.28
C GLU A 238 -5.26 -32.07 2.31
N ARG A 239 -5.39 -31.84 1.01
CA ARG A 239 -5.01 -32.85 0.02
C ARG A 239 -3.57 -33.22 0.15
N LYS A 240 -3.31 -34.53 0.18
CA LYS A 240 -1.97 -35.07 0.13
C LYS A 240 -1.48 -35.16 -1.31
N LEU A 241 -0.28 -34.71 -1.54
CA LEU A 241 0.35 -34.80 -2.85
C LEU A 241 0.51 -36.24 -3.29
N GLU A 242 0.30 -36.51 -4.57
CA GLU A 242 0.39 -37.80 -5.22
C GLU A 242 1.61 -37.86 -6.16
N SER A 243 2.23 -39.05 -6.27
CA SER A 243 3.31 -39.24 -7.22
C SER A 243 2.81 -39.11 -8.67
N GLY A 244 3.61 -38.51 -9.53
CA GLY A 244 3.31 -38.34 -10.95
C GLY A 244 2.41 -37.16 -11.31
N ARG A 245 1.96 -36.35 -10.32
CA ARG A 245 1.24 -35.11 -10.56
C ARG A 245 2.15 -33.89 -10.54
N LEU A 246 1.84 -32.94 -11.39
CA LEU A 246 2.44 -31.58 -11.33
C LEU A 246 1.79 -30.80 -10.18
N VAL A 247 2.54 -29.86 -9.63
CA VAL A 247 2.07 -28.91 -8.61
C VAL A 247 2.22 -27.52 -9.16
N LEU A 248 1.11 -26.75 -9.14
CA LEU A 248 1.13 -25.31 -9.37
C LEU A 248 1.57 -24.63 -8.05
N CYS A 249 2.56 -23.74 -8.17
CA CYS A 249 3.03 -22.91 -7.06
C CYS A 249 3.12 -21.46 -7.55
N ASP A 250 2.30 -20.57 -6.96
CA ASP A 250 2.27 -19.15 -7.24
C ASP A 250 2.22 -18.38 -5.91
N ALA A 251 3.26 -17.55 -5.62
CA ALA A 251 3.40 -16.92 -4.32
C ALA A 251 4.34 -15.68 -4.36
#